data_c194dc7505de4e8706704ab923368aba
#
_entry.id   c194dc7505de4e8706704ab923368aba
#
_cell.length_a   1.000
_cell.length_b   1.000
_cell.length_c   1.000
_cell.angle_alpha   90.00
_cell.angle_beta   90.00
_cell.angle_gamma   90.00
#
_symmetry.space_group_name_H-M   'P 1'
#
loop_
_entity.id
_entity.type
_entity.pdbx_description
1 polymer ?
#
loop_
_entity_poly.entity_id
_entity_poly.type
_entity_poly.pdbx_seq_one_letter_code
_entity_poly.pdbx_strand_id
1 'polypeptide(L)'
;MQDTSARPLSPSAIRLIYVRVLGVIAFLLATTVAVMAEMIPLPRARPVDIPGDPSTIGAEAAVSPCRSRLAEIAAFKPLPSITGPGDCTATDVVALDAVLLADGHRIALSPAATLRCPMAEAVTHWIRDDVAPTIAALGKSLRGVETLDSFDCRRRNGITDAKISEHGRANALDVRAFKLTNGTAIEPTDASVAKSLREKLRQSACARFSTVLGNGADTYHDSHVHLDLLERSNHYRICQWDVLDLTETAALAAKKAAAATASNPAVVKVSEIPLPRPRPVLLSDRPRNRSVRLGEAARHPLFSLFAPLLKGIH
;
A
#
# COMPACT_ATOMS: atom_id res chain seq x y z
N MET A 1 39.53 -4.18 65.06
CA MET A 1 39.03 -4.71 63.79
C MET A 1 37.55 -5.04 64.02
N GLN A 2 36.65 -4.11 63.62
CA GLN A 2 35.20 -4.31 63.74
C GLN A 2 34.69 -4.78 62.35
N ASP A 3 34.17 -6.01 62.34
CA ASP A 3 33.57 -6.64 61.18
C ASP A 3 32.15 -6.07 60.98
N THR A 4 31.96 -5.27 59.93
CA THR A 4 30.63 -4.73 59.54
C THR A 4 30.00 -5.64 58.51
N SER A 5 29.54 -6.79 58.94
CA SER A 5 28.70 -7.68 58.13
C SER A 5 27.33 -7.07 57.92
N ALA A 6 27.10 -6.54 56.71
CA ALA A 6 25.78 -6.03 56.29
C ALA A 6 24.78 -7.18 56.14
N ARG A 7 23.68 -7.18 56.91
CA ARG A 7 22.57 -8.16 56.78
C ARG A 7 21.84 -7.99 55.44
N PRO A 8 21.57 -9.05 54.73
CA PRO A 8 20.73 -8.97 53.50
C PRO A 8 19.31 -8.51 53.82
N LEU A 9 18.76 -7.64 52.97
CA LEU A 9 17.38 -7.16 53.06
C LEU A 9 16.42 -8.30 52.85
N SER A 10 15.29 -8.31 53.59
CA SER A 10 14.23 -9.30 53.42
C SER A 10 13.53 -9.15 52.09
N PRO A 11 12.99 -10.26 51.50
CA PRO A 11 12.27 -10.21 50.23
C PRO A 11 11.10 -9.20 50.21
N SER A 12 10.49 -8.97 51.37
CA SER A 12 9.40 -8.00 51.53
C SER A 12 9.90 -6.55 51.42
N ALA A 13 11.08 -6.24 51.95
CA ALA A 13 11.70 -4.93 51.88
C ALA A 13 12.11 -4.59 50.42
N ILE A 14 12.62 -5.57 49.69
CA ILE A 14 12.98 -5.41 48.27
C ILE A 14 11.75 -5.12 47.43
N ARG A 15 10.62 -5.83 47.63
CA ARG A 15 9.37 -5.56 46.92
C ARG A 15 8.84 -4.15 47.18
N LEU A 16 8.90 -3.68 48.43
CA LEU A 16 8.41 -2.35 48.79
C LEU A 16 9.24 -1.24 48.12
N ILE A 17 10.55 -1.42 48.00
CA ILE A 17 11.45 -0.49 47.31
C ILE A 17 11.13 -0.46 45.80
N TYR A 18 10.94 -1.62 45.16
CA TYR A 18 10.58 -1.68 43.75
C TYR A 18 9.26 -0.99 43.42
N VAL A 19 8.21 -1.20 44.22
CA VAL A 19 6.90 -0.54 44.01
C VAL A 19 7.02 0.98 44.14
N ARG A 20 7.78 1.45 45.14
CA ARG A 20 8.00 2.89 45.34
C ARG A 20 8.81 3.53 44.22
N VAL A 21 9.87 2.87 43.73
CA VAL A 21 10.71 3.38 42.64
C VAL A 21 9.91 3.40 41.32
N LEU A 22 9.14 2.37 41.00
CA LEU A 22 8.27 2.36 39.81
C LEU A 22 7.18 3.45 39.88
N GLY A 23 6.61 3.68 41.06
CA GLY A 23 5.62 4.75 41.26
C GLY A 23 6.20 6.16 41.01
N VAL A 24 7.42 6.41 41.49
CA VAL A 24 8.12 7.70 41.27
C VAL A 24 8.49 7.89 39.80
N ILE A 25 8.95 6.85 39.11
CA ILE A 25 9.27 6.91 37.68
C ILE A 25 7.98 7.17 36.85
N ALA A 26 6.89 6.49 37.16
CA ALA A 26 5.60 6.72 36.49
C ALA A 26 5.08 8.14 36.71
N PHE A 27 5.22 8.67 37.91
CA PHE A 27 4.82 10.05 38.22
C PHE A 27 5.69 11.08 37.51
N LEU A 28 7.01 10.88 37.42
CA LEU A 28 7.91 11.78 36.72
C LEU A 28 7.68 11.74 35.20
N LEU A 29 7.38 10.57 34.61
CA LEU A 29 7.02 10.45 33.19
C LEU A 29 5.69 11.12 32.87
N ALA A 30 4.70 11.01 33.75
CA ALA A 30 3.40 11.65 33.55
C ALA A 30 3.50 13.19 33.61
N THR A 31 4.35 13.74 34.49
CA THR A 31 4.56 15.19 34.58
C THR A 31 5.33 15.77 33.39
N THR A 32 6.26 15.02 32.80
CA THR A 32 7.00 15.48 31.60
C THR A 32 6.13 15.52 30.36
N VAL A 33 5.17 14.60 30.22
CA VAL A 33 4.22 14.61 29.09
C VAL A 33 3.25 15.79 29.21
N ALA A 34 2.80 16.15 30.42
CA ALA A 34 1.90 17.27 30.64
C ALA A 34 2.55 18.64 30.33
N VAL A 35 3.86 18.79 30.59
CA VAL A 35 4.59 20.07 30.34
C VAL A 35 4.88 20.26 28.83
N MET A 36 5.00 19.19 28.05
CA MET A 36 5.22 19.31 26.60
C MET A 36 3.96 19.62 25.80
N ALA A 37 2.77 19.42 26.36
CA ALA A 37 1.50 19.74 25.70
C ALA A 37 1.18 21.24 25.66
N GLU A 38 1.80 22.06 26.50
CA GLU A 38 1.54 23.52 26.59
C GLU A 38 2.43 24.36 25.63
N MET A 39 3.40 23.78 24.95
CA MET A 39 4.36 24.53 24.12
C MET A 39 4.11 24.46 22.61
N ILE A 40 2.99 23.91 22.14
CA ILE A 40 2.63 23.95 20.73
C ILE A 40 1.77 25.20 20.49
N PRO A 41 2.29 26.26 19.82
CA PRO A 41 1.46 27.41 19.47
C PRO A 41 0.38 26.95 18.49
N LEU A 42 -0.88 27.07 18.87
CA LEU A 42 -1.99 26.91 17.95
C LEU A 42 -1.82 27.89 16.77
N PRO A 43 -2.00 27.46 15.52
CA PRO A 43 -2.00 28.36 14.40
C PRO A 43 -3.02 29.47 14.64
N ARG A 44 -2.59 30.74 14.56
CA ARG A 44 -3.50 31.87 14.61
C ARG A 44 -4.53 31.71 13.50
N ALA A 45 -5.80 31.74 13.86
CA ALA A 45 -6.89 31.84 12.90
C ALA A 45 -6.60 33.03 11.97
N ARG A 46 -6.57 32.76 10.67
CA ARG A 46 -6.41 33.81 9.65
C ARG A 46 -7.64 34.71 9.75
N PRO A 47 -7.49 36.05 9.76
CA PRO A 47 -8.65 36.95 9.69
C PRO A 47 -9.45 36.60 8.43
N VAL A 48 -10.72 36.32 8.61
CA VAL A 48 -11.63 36.11 7.47
C VAL A 48 -12.19 37.51 7.15
N ASP A 49 -11.52 38.20 6.24
CA ASP A 49 -12.13 39.33 5.56
C ASP A 49 -13.14 38.79 4.55
N ILE A 50 -14.39 38.73 4.96
CA ILE A 50 -15.50 38.45 4.03
C ILE A 50 -16.34 39.70 3.90
N PRO A 51 -16.21 40.44 2.79
CA PRO A 51 -17.33 41.13 2.24
C PRO A 51 -17.99 40.18 1.25
N GLY A 52 -18.86 39.34 1.67
CA GLY A 52 -19.55 38.33 0.85
C GLY A 52 -21.03 38.43 1.08
N ASP A 53 -21.72 38.73 0.02
CA ASP A 53 -23.15 38.62 -0.17
C ASP A 53 -23.75 37.41 0.58
N PRO A 54 -24.75 37.57 1.47
CA PRO A 54 -25.38 36.44 2.17
C PRO A 54 -26.11 35.42 1.27
N SER A 55 -26.21 35.68 -0.04
CA SER A 55 -26.85 34.81 -1.01
C SER A 55 -25.99 33.63 -1.50
N THR A 56 -24.69 33.55 -1.07
CA THR A 56 -23.80 32.42 -1.44
C THR A 56 -23.60 31.39 -0.32
N ILE A 57 -24.40 31.44 0.77
CA ILE A 57 -24.42 30.34 1.72
C ILE A 57 -25.10 29.15 1.05
N GLY A 58 -24.24 28.29 0.46
CA GLY A 58 -24.53 26.88 0.22
C GLY A 58 -25.86 26.60 -0.49
N ALA A 59 -25.89 26.70 -1.81
CA ALA A 59 -26.66 25.72 -2.52
C ALA A 59 -26.11 24.35 -2.07
N GLU A 60 -26.78 23.71 -1.13
CA GLU A 60 -26.62 22.30 -0.80
C GLU A 60 -26.65 21.58 -2.12
N ALA A 61 -25.46 21.13 -2.59
CA ALA A 61 -25.30 20.62 -3.94
C ALA A 61 -26.33 19.52 -4.08
N ALA A 62 -27.33 19.75 -4.93
CA ALA A 62 -28.47 18.85 -5.11
C ALA A 62 -27.95 17.42 -5.18
N VAL A 63 -28.50 16.52 -4.36
CA VAL A 63 -28.05 15.13 -4.29
C VAL A 63 -28.13 14.55 -5.70
N SER A 64 -27.03 14.08 -6.24
CA SER A 64 -27.01 13.53 -7.59
C SER A 64 -27.93 12.31 -7.69
N PRO A 65 -28.56 12.06 -8.84
CA PRO A 65 -29.37 10.85 -9.02
C PRO A 65 -28.61 9.56 -8.69
N CYS A 66 -27.30 9.51 -8.92
CA CYS A 66 -26.46 8.38 -8.53
C CYS A 66 -26.38 8.24 -7.00
N ARG A 67 -26.14 9.32 -6.28
CA ARG A 67 -26.09 9.27 -4.80
C ARG A 67 -27.44 8.89 -4.20
N SER A 68 -28.53 9.30 -4.81
CA SER A 68 -29.87 8.89 -4.36
C SER A 68 -30.05 7.37 -4.44
N ARG A 69 -29.69 6.75 -5.58
CA ARG A 69 -29.75 5.28 -5.72
C ARG A 69 -28.75 4.57 -4.79
N LEU A 70 -27.52 5.09 -4.69
CA LEU A 70 -26.49 4.50 -3.84
C LEU A 70 -26.90 4.50 -2.36
N ALA A 71 -27.63 5.52 -1.89
CA ALA A 71 -28.09 5.62 -0.50
C ALA A 71 -29.05 4.51 -0.08
N GLU A 72 -29.73 3.87 -1.04
CA GLU A 72 -30.62 2.73 -0.77
C GLU A 72 -29.87 1.43 -0.49
N ILE A 73 -28.62 1.32 -0.97
CA ILE A 73 -27.85 0.06 -0.97
C ILE A 73 -26.48 0.16 -0.34
N ALA A 74 -26.05 1.35 0.10
CA ALA A 74 -24.72 1.58 0.67
C ALA A 74 -24.74 2.65 1.75
N ALA A 75 -23.74 2.59 2.62
CA ALA A 75 -23.37 3.68 3.53
C ALA A 75 -22.12 4.37 2.97
N PHE A 76 -22.19 5.67 2.80
CA PHE A 76 -21.11 6.48 2.27
C PHE A 76 -21.16 7.91 2.82
N LYS A 77 -20.06 8.63 2.63
CA LYS A 77 -19.98 10.08 2.88
C LYS A 77 -19.75 10.80 1.56
N PRO A 78 -20.55 11.83 1.23
CA PRO A 78 -20.24 12.70 0.11
C PRO A 78 -18.89 13.38 0.30
N LEU A 79 -18.10 13.48 -0.76
CA LEU A 79 -16.82 14.18 -0.78
C LEU A 79 -16.86 15.32 -1.80
N PRO A 80 -16.03 16.38 -1.61
CA PRO A 80 -15.82 17.39 -2.63
C PRO A 80 -15.29 16.79 -3.93
N SER A 81 -15.54 17.48 -5.05
CA SER A 81 -14.90 17.14 -6.32
C SER A 81 -13.38 17.19 -6.19
N ILE A 82 -12.72 16.24 -6.83
CA ILE A 82 -11.25 16.16 -6.83
C ILE A 82 -10.74 16.97 -8.03
N THR A 83 -9.77 17.84 -7.77
CA THR A 83 -9.01 18.56 -8.80
C THR A 83 -7.53 18.43 -8.47
N GLY A 84 -6.80 17.68 -9.23
CA GLY A 84 -5.38 17.40 -9.06
C GLY A 84 -4.57 17.70 -10.32
N PRO A 85 -3.26 17.43 -10.30
CA PRO A 85 -2.40 17.67 -11.45
C PRO A 85 -2.75 16.75 -12.63
N GLY A 86 -2.65 17.28 -13.84
CA GLY A 86 -2.97 16.56 -15.07
C GLY A 86 -4.44 16.16 -15.10
N ASP A 87 -4.71 14.90 -15.44
CA ASP A 87 -6.07 14.34 -15.55
C ASP A 87 -6.58 13.72 -14.24
N CYS A 88 -5.97 14.03 -13.09
CA CYS A 88 -6.45 13.57 -11.78
C CYS A 88 -7.66 14.39 -11.33
N THR A 89 -8.79 14.14 -11.96
CA THR A 89 -10.04 14.86 -11.67
C THR A 89 -11.20 13.87 -11.49
N ALA A 90 -12.07 14.17 -10.55
CA ALA A 90 -13.32 13.43 -10.37
C ALA A 90 -14.41 14.33 -9.79
N THR A 91 -15.61 14.20 -10.33
CA THR A 91 -16.83 14.83 -9.81
C THR A 91 -17.70 13.78 -9.16
N ASP A 92 -18.67 14.22 -8.35
CA ASP A 92 -19.62 13.33 -7.67
C ASP A 92 -18.93 12.21 -6.86
N VAL A 93 -17.95 12.60 -6.04
CA VAL A 93 -17.09 11.69 -5.27
C VAL A 93 -17.74 11.34 -3.94
N VAL A 94 -17.57 10.08 -3.54
CA VAL A 94 -18.02 9.56 -2.24
C VAL A 94 -16.90 8.75 -1.57
N ALA A 95 -16.89 8.70 -0.24
CA ALA A 95 -16.20 7.68 0.51
C ALA A 95 -17.20 6.55 0.80
N LEU A 96 -17.06 5.42 0.13
CA LEU A 96 -17.89 4.24 0.32
C LEU A 96 -17.41 3.47 1.56
N ASP A 97 -18.23 3.50 2.63
CA ASP A 97 -17.90 2.87 3.92
C ASP A 97 -18.40 1.42 4.01
N ALA A 98 -19.59 1.14 3.47
CA ALA A 98 -20.16 -0.21 3.53
C ALA A 98 -21.26 -0.43 2.48
N VAL A 99 -21.44 -1.70 2.09
CA VAL A 99 -22.56 -2.19 1.31
C VAL A 99 -23.65 -2.69 2.27
N LEU A 100 -24.93 -2.39 1.95
CA LEU A 100 -26.09 -2.82 2.71
C LEU A 100 -26.78 -3.98 1.97
N LEU A 101 -26.90 -5.13 2.60
CA LEU A 101 -27.64 -6.27 2.08
C LEU A 101 -29.15 -6.13 2.35
N ALA A 102 -29.97 -6.87 1.64
CA ALA A 102 -31.43 -6.85 1.79
C ALA A 102 -31.91 -7.32 3.19
N ASP A 103 -31.14 -8.13 3.86
CA ASP A 103 -31.38 -8.63 5.22
C ASP A 103 -30.89 -7.68 6.33
N GLY A 104 -30.41 -6.49 5.98
CA GLY A 104 -29.89 -5.48 6.88
C GLY A 104 -28.43 -5.66 7.28
N HIS A 105 -27.76 -6.73 6.87
CA HIS A 105 -26.33 -6.89 7.12
C HIS A 105 -25.51 -5.84 6.38
N ARG A 106 -24.44 -5.36 7.07
CA ARG A 106 -23.48 -4.40 6.53
C ARG A 106 -22.17 -5.11 6.21
N ILE A 107 -21.69 -4.94 4.99
CA ILE A 107 -20.40 -5.41 4.54
C ILE A 107 -19.46 -4.20 4.48
N ALA A 108 -18.57 -4.04 5.45
CA ALA A 108 -17.67 -2.90 5.54
C ALA A 108 -16.57 -2.94 4.47
N LEU A 109 -16.22 -1.77 3.90
CA LEU A 109 -15.00 -1.61 3.13
C LEU A 109 -13.89 -1.08 4.06
N SER A 110 -12.73 -1.69 4.05
CA SER A 110 -11.62 -1.34 4.94
C SER A 110 -10.29 -1.33 4.18
N PRO A 111 -9.69 -0.14 4.02
CA PRO A 111 -10.25 1.20 4.31
C PRO A 111 -11.47 1.54 3.46
N ALA A 112 -12.23 2.60 3.85
CA ALA A 112 -13.31 3.14 3.04
C ALA A 112 -12.77 3.60 1.67
N ALA A 113 -13.50 3.32 0.61
CA ALA A 113 -13.03 3.58 -0.74
C ALA A 113 -13.49 4.96 -1.26
N THR A 114 -12.53 5.80 -1.65
CA THR A 114 -12.81 7.08 -2.31
C THR A 114 -13.05 6.86 -3.80
N LEU A 115 -14.28 6.99 -4.22
CA LEU A 115 -14.75 6.66 -5.58
C LEU A 115 -15.68 7.74 -6.13
N ARG A 116 -15.70 7.93 -7.45
CA ARG A 116 -16.81 8.62 -8.08
C ARG A 116 -18.08 7.76 -7.96
N CYS A 117 -19.23 8.40 -7.84
CA CYS A 117 -20.47 7.70 -7.52
C CYS A 117 -20.80 6.52 -8.45
N PRO A 118 -20.69 6.59 -9.80
CA PRO A 118 -20.95 5.44 -10.66
C PRO A 118 -20.05 4.23 -10.36
N MET A 119 -18.78 4.46 -9.98
CA MET A 119 -17.88 3.38 -9.59
C MET A 119 -18.28 2.79 -8.23
N ALA A 120 -18.66 3.63 -7.27
CA ALA A 120 -19.18 3.18 -5.98
C ALA A 120 -20.46 2.36 -6.13
N GLU A 121 -21.38 2.77 -7.01
CA GLU A 121 -22.61 2.03 -7.34
C GLU A 121 -22.30 0.66 -7.95
N ALA A 122 -21.39 0.59 -8.94
CA ALA A 122 -20.97 -0.66 -9.56
C ALA A 122 -20.31 -1.64 -8.57
N VAL A 123 -19.42 -1.14 -7.70
CA VAL A 123 -18.79 -1.92 -6.62
C VAL A 123 -19.83 -2.45 -5.64
N THR A 124 -20.78 -1.60 -5.25
CA THR A 124 -21.87 -1.97 -4.33
C THR A 124 -22.71 -3.09 -4.91
N HIS A 125 -23.14 -2.97 -6.16
CA HIS A 125 -23.89 -4.02 -6.85
C HIS A 125 -23.09 -5.31 -6.97
N TRP A 126 -21.81 -5.25 -7.33
CA TRP A 126 -20.98 -6.45 -7.41
C TRP A 126 -20.87 -7.18 -6.08
N ILE A 127 -20.62 -6.46 -4.99
CA ILE A 127 -20.50 -7.05 -3.66
C ILE A 127 -21.85 -7.64 -3.21
N ARG A 128 -22.95 -6.90 -3.40
CA ARG A 128 -24.27 -7.25 -2.94
C ARG A 128 -24.89 -8.41 -3.73
N ASP A 129 -24.83 -8.31 -5.06
CA ASP A 129 -25.63 -9.17 -5.95
C ASP A 129 -24.84 -10.41 -6.42
N ASP A 130 -23.50 -10.38 -6.38
CA ASP A 130 -22.67 -11.48 -6.88
C ASP A 130 -21.76 -12.08 -5.79
N VAL A 131 -20.96 -11.24 -5.11
CA VAL A 131 -19.93 -11.75 -4.16
C VAL A 131 -20.57 -12.34 -2.92
N ALA A 132 -21.46 -11.60 -2.26
CA ALA A 132 -22.10 -12.05 -1.02
C ALA A 132 -22.94 -13.34 -1.23
N PRO A 133 -23.79 -13.45 -2.27
CA PRO A 133 -24.49 -14.70 -2.55
C PRO A 133 -23.55 -15.87 -2.91
N THR A 134 -22.49 -15.59 -3.66
CA THR A 134 -21.49 -16.64 -4.00
C THR A 134 -20.80 -17.20 -2.77
N ILE A 135 -20.46 -16.35 -1.79
CA ILE A 135 -19.87 -16.77 -0.52
C ILE A 135 -20.92 -17.46 0.37
N ALA A 136 -22.16 -16.97 0.38
CA ALA A 136 -23.26 -17.59 1.14
C ALA A 136 -23.58 -19.01 0.66
N ALA A 137 -23.46 -19.28 -0.65
CA ALA A 137 -23.63 -20.62 -1.20
C ALA A 137 -22.61 -21.65 -0.69
N LEU A 138 -21.52 -21.20 -0.04
CA LEU A 138 -20.53 -22.04 0.62
C LEU A 138 -20.81 -22.22 2.12
N GLY A 139 -21.98 -21.79 2.61
CA GLY A 139 -22.29 -21.78 4.05
C GLY A 139 -21.47 -20.76 4.84
N LYS A 140 -20.94 -19.73 4.20
CA LYS A 140 -20.12 -18.69 4.82
C LYS A 140 -20.81 -17.33 4.69
N SER A 141 -20.49 -16.40 5.60
CA SER A 141 -21.06 -15.05 5.57
C SER A 141 -19.95 -14.01 5.39
N LEU A 142 -20.15 -13.13 4.42
CA LEU A 142 -19.24 -12.00 4.15
C LEU A 142 -19.46 -10.91 5.21
N ARG A 143 -18.41 -10.42 5.83
CA ARG A 143 -18.41 -9.34 6.82
C ARG A 143 -17.81 -8.05 6.28
N GLY A 144 -16.86 -8.15 5.38
CA GLY A 144 -16.16 -6.98 4.85
C GLY A 144 -15.31 -7.28 3.64
N VAL A 145 -14.92 -6.22 2.97
CA VAL A 145 -13.98 -6.22 1.84
C VAL A 145 -12.73 -5.44 2.27
N GLU A 146 -11.59 -6.07 2.17
CA GLU A 146 -10.30 -5.39 2.33
C GLU A 146 -9.94 -4.74 1.00
N THR A 147 -9.89 -3.42 1.01
CA THR A 147 -9.49 -2.60 -0.15
C THR A 147 -8.02 -2.26 -0.03
N LEU A 148 -7.28 -2.35 -1.12
CA LEU A 148 -5.86 -2.00 -1.16
C LEU A 148 -5.66 -0.55 -1.58
N ASP A 149 -6.31 -0.14 -2.67
CA ASP A 149 -6.25 1.20 -3.22
C ASP A 149 -7.59 1.61 -3.84
N SER A 150 -7.88 2.91 -3.86
CA SER A 150 -9.06 3.49 -4.51
C SER A 150 -8.72 4.77 -5.26
N PHE A 151 -8.64 5.92 -4.59
CA PHE A 151 -8.15 7.16 -5.21
C PHE A 151 -6.67 7.37 -4.89
N ASP A 152 -5.86 7.39 -5.92
CA ASP A 152 -4.46 7.79 -5.89
C ASP A 152 -4.08 8.49 -7.20
N CYS A 153 -3.65 9.77 -7.09
CA CYS A 153 -3.27 10.56 -8.27
C CYS A 153 -1.90 10.12 -8.78
N ARG A 154 -1.87 9.07 -9.55
CA ARG A 154 -0.65 8.50 -10.14
C ARG A 154 -0.86 8.06 -11.60
N ARG A 155 0.23 7.93 -12.31
CA ARG A 155 0.26 7.29 -13.63
C ARG A 155 0.16 5.77 -13.49
N ARG A 156 -0.28 5.08 -14.54
CA ARG A 156 -0.38 3.61 -14.56
C ARG A 156 0.97 2.99 -14.24
N ASN A 157 0.97 2.07 -13.28
CA ASN A 157 2.16 1.32 -12.82
C ASN A 157 3.34 2.22 -12.39
N GLY A 158 3.09 3.49 -12.04
CA GLY A 158 4.14 4.44 -11.68
C GLY A 158 5.06 4.86 -12.82
N ILE A 159 4.75 4.52 -14.07
CA ILE A 159 5.59 4.81 -15.24
C ILE A 159 5.43 6.29 -15.64
N THR A 160 6.55 7.03 -15.75
CA THR A 160 6.59 8.47 -15.92
C THR A 160 5.79 8.99 -17.12
N ASP A 161 5.79 8.30 -18.27
CA ASP A 161 5.11 8.74 -19.48
C ASP A 161 3.79 8.01 -19.76
N ALA A 162 3.34 7.16 -18.81
CA ALA A 162 2.07 6.48 -18.94
C ALA A 162 0.89 7.43 -18.70
N LYS A 163 -0.29 7.04 -19.20
CA LYS A 163 -1.54 7.75 -18.92
C LYS A 163 -1.85 7.72 -17.42
N ILE A 164 -2.63 8.70 -16.95
CA ILE A 164 -3.17 8.68 -15.59
C ILE A 164 -3.95 7.37 -15.37
N SER A 165 -3.74 6.75 -14.21
CA SER A 165 -4.49 5.58 -13.78
C SER A 165 -5.96 5.95 -13.53
N GLU A 166 -6.87 4.99 -13.64
CA GLU A 166 -8.27 5.18 -13.25
C GLU A 166 -8.42 5.43 -11.74
N HIS A 167 -7.44 5.02 -10.91
CA HIS A 167 -7.36 5.46 -9.51
C HIS A 167 -7.26 6.99 -9.41
N GLY A 168 -6.46 7.64 -10.26
CA GLY A 168 -6.36 9.11 -10.29
C GLY A 168 -7.64 9.84 -10.71
N ARG A 169 -8.65 9.10 -11.17
CA ARG A 169 -9.99 9.59 -11.52
C ARG A 169 -11.06 9.13 -10.55
N ALA A 170 -10.68 8.54 -9.41
CA ALA A 170 -11.58 7.87 -8.47
C ALA A 170 -12.51 6.85 -9.16
N ASN A 171 -12.04 6.21 -10.23
CA ASN A 171 -12.79 5.31 -11.10
C ASN A 171 -12.30 3.85 -11.04
N ALA A 172 -11.49 3.53 -10.04
CA ALA A 172 -10.94 2.20 -9.83
C ALA A 172 -10.94 1.81 -8.35
N LEU A 173 -10.95 0.50 -8.11
CA LEU A 173 -10.82 -0.12 -6.80
C LEU A 173 -9.95 -1.36 -6.90
N ASP A 174 -8.97 -1.46 -5.98
CA ASP A 174 -8.19 -2.66 -5.78
C ASP A 174 -8.74 -3.45 -4.58
N VAL A 175 -9.15 -4.69 -4.83
CA VAL A 175 -9.70 -5.59 -3.82
C VAL A 175 -8.66 -6.63 -3.45
N ARG A 176 -8.26 -6.65 -2.17
CA ARG A 176 -7.29 -7.60 -1.64
C ARG A 176 -7.95 -8.87 -1.15
N ALA A 177 -8.99 -8.75 -0.31
CA ALA A 177 -9.60 -9.90 0.33
C ALA A 177 -11.07 -9.69 0.72
N PHE A 178 -11.80 -10.77 0.81
CA PHE A 178 -13.15 -10.85 1.37
C PHE A 178 -13.08 -11.41 2.79
N LYS A 179 -13.37 -10.59 3.80
CA LYS A 179 -13.35 -10.96 5.22
C LYS A 179 -14.67 -11.65 5.60
N LEU A 180 -14.56 -12.80 6.26
CA LEU A 180 -15.71 -13.59 6.70
C LEU A 180 -16.05 -13.36 8.16
N THR A 181 -17.27 -13.67 8.56
CA THR A 181 -17.73 -13.53 9.95
C THR A 181 -16.99 -14.44 10.93
N ASN A 182 -16.45 -15.56 10.49
CA ASN A 182 -15.64 -16.48 11.28
C ASN A 182 -14.18 -16.03 11.49
N GLY A 183 -13.82 -14.81 11.03
CA GLY A 183 -12.48 -14.24 11.16
C GLY A 183 -11.49 -14.65 10.06
N THR A 184 -11.84 -15.58 9.17
CA THR A 184 -10.99 -15.92 8.01
C THR A 184 -11.18 -14.94 6.85
N ALA A 185 -10.30 -15.04 5.85
CA ALA A 185 -10.39 -14.24 4.63
C ALA A 185 -10.32 -15.15 3.39
N ILE A 186 -10.88 -14.65 2.28
CA ILE A 186 -10.75 -15.22 0.95
C ILE A 186 -9.96 -14.19 0.13
N GLU A 187 -8.73 -14.52 -0.21
CA GLU A 187 -7.92 -13.72 -1.13
C GLU A 187 -8.18 -14.23 -2.56
N PRO A 188 -8.77 -13.42 -3.44
CA PRO A 188 -9.20 -13.88 -4.76
C PRO A 188 -8.02 -14.26 -5.68
N THR A 189 -6.81 -13.80 -5.36
CA THR A 189 -5.59 -14.14 -6.10
C THR A 189 -4.82 -15.33 -5.52
N ASP A 190 -5.20 -15.84 -4.36
CA ASP A 190 -4.54 -17.00 -3.72
C ASP A 190 -4.96 -18.31 -4.38
N ALA A 191 -3.99 -19.04 -4.96
CA ALA A 191 -4.19 -20.33 -5.62
C ALA A 191 -4.66 -21.45 -4.67
N SER A 192 -4.52 -21.27 -3.35
CA SER A 192 -5.04 -22.20 -2.33
C SER A 192 -6.56 -22.10 -2.14
N VAL A 193 -7.16 -20.97 -2.51
CA VAL A 193 -8.61 -20.78 -2.53
C VAL A 193 -9.23 -21.59 -3.66
N ALA A 194 -10.33 -22.27 -3.41
CA ALA A 194 -10.99 -23.14 -4.39
C ALA A 194 -11.15 -22.44 -5.76
N LYS A 195 -10.62 -23.06 -6.82
CA LYS A 195 -10.64 -22.55 -8.20
C LYS A 195 -12.05 -22.18 -8.65
N SER A 196 -13.03 -23.03 -8.33
CA SER A 196 -14.44 -22.81 -8.70
C SER A 196 -15.03 -21.54 -8.08
N LEU A 197 -14.62 -21.19 -6.86
CA LEU A 197 -15.05 -19.94 -6.22
C LEU A 197 -14.38 -18.74 -6.91
N ARG A 198 -13.08 -18.78 -7.10
CA ARG A 198 -12.33 -17.69 -7.75
C ARG A 198 -12.83 -17.45 -9.19
N GLU A 199 -13.17 -18.51 -9.90
CA GLU A 199 -13.74 -18.42 -11.25
C GLU A 199 -15.11 -17.72 -11.25
N LYS A 200 -16.00 -18.01 -10.29
CA LYS A 200 -17.27 -17.29 -10.15
C LYS A 200 -17.07 -15.81 -9.84
N LEU A 201 -16.12 -15.49 -8.95
CA LEU A 201 -15.77 -14.10 -8.64
C LEU A 201 -15.21 -13.39 -9.88
N ARG A 202 -14.33 -14.04 -10.64
CA ARG A 202 -13.79 -13.51 -11.90
C ARG A 202 -14.90 -13.23 -12.91
N GLN A 203 -15.76 -14.20 -13.16
CA GLN A 203 -16.85 -14.09 -14.13
C GLN A 203 -17.78 -12.92 -13.78
N SER A 204 -18.17 -12.79 -12.52
CA SER A 204 -19.06 -11.70 -12.08
C SER A 204 -18.38 -10.34 -12.19
N ALA A 205 -17.09 -10.23 -11.81
CA ALA A 205 -16.32 -9.00 -11.95
C ALA A 205 -16.19 -8.59 -13.44
N CYS A 206 -15.81 -9.53 -14.32
CA CYS A 206 -15.66 -9.26 -15.75
C CYS A 206 -16.99 -8.93 -16.46
N ALA A 207 -18.11 -9.34 -15.90
CA ALA A 207 -19.43 -8.97 -16.40
C ALA A 207 -19.81 -7.51 -16.05
N ARG A 208 -19.32 -6.98 -14.93
CA ARG A 208 -19.69 -5.65 -14.42
C ARG A 208 -18.71 -4.54 -14.78
N PHE A 209 -17.40 -4.82 -14.73
CA PHE A 209 -16.36 -3.80 -14.88
C PHE A 209 -15.78 -3.78 -16.30
N SER A 210 -15.31 -2.61 -16.71
CA SER A 210 -14.67 -2.41 -18.02
C SER A 210 -13.26 -2.96 -18.08
N THR A 211 -12.56 -2.93 -16.93
CA THR A 211 -11.24 -3.55 -16.75
C THR A 211 -11.26 -4.37 -15.48
N VAL A 212 -10.77 -5.60 -15.58
CA VAL A 212 -10.49 -6.49 -14.45
C VAL A 212 -9.08 -7.04 -14.66
N LEU A 213 -8.18 -6.77 -13.70
CA LEU A 213 -6.81 -7.28 -13.70
C LEU A 213 -6.55 -8.04 -12.39
N GLY A 214 -5.92 -9.19 -12.50
CA GLY A 214 -5.49 -10.01 -11.37
C GLY A 214 -4.26 -10.80 -11.77
N ASN A 215 -4.02 -11.95 -11.13
CA ASN A 215 -2.90 -12.81 -11.46
C ASN A 215 -2.80 -13.04 -12.97
N GLY A 216 -1.58 -12.97 -13.52
CA GLY A 216 -1.32 -13.18 -14.94
C GLY A 216 -1.51 -11.97 -15.83
N ALA A 217 -2.09 -10.87 -15.34
CA ALA A 217 -2.18 -9.62 -16.09
C ALA A 217 -0.79 -8.96 -16.20
N ASP A 218 -0.17 -8.75 -15.07
CA ASP A 218 1.22 -8.26 -14.90
C ASP A 218 1.69 -8.52 -13.45
N THR A 219 2.90 -8.09 -13.11
CA THR A 219 3.47 -8.29 -11.77
C THR A 219 2.90 -7.35 -10.70
N TYR A 220 2.16 -6.32 -11.07
CA TYR A 220 1.55 -5.38 -10.13
C TYR A 220 0.25 -5.93 -9.53
N HIS A 221 -0.42 -6.87 -10.22
CA HIS A 221 -1.72 -7.42 -9.86
C HIS A 221 -1.66 -8.85 -9.25
N ASP A 222 -0.49 -9.28 -8.77
CA ASP A 222 -0.32 -10.64 -8.19
C ASP A 222 -1.00 -10.81 -6.83
N SER A 223 -1.27 -9.73 -6.09
CA SER A 223 -1.79 -9.76 -4.71
C SER A 223 -3.19 -9.16 -4.52
N HIS A 224 -3.83 -8.68 -5.60
CA HIS A 224 -5.14 -8.05 -5.56
C HIS A 224 -5.83 -8.12 -6.91
N VAL A 225 -7.11 -7.80 -6.93
CA VAL A 225 -7.89 -7.67 -8.15
C VAL A 225 -8.21 -6.19 -8.36
N HIS A 226 -7.72 -5.64 -9.46
CA HIS A 226 -8.06 -4.29 -9.92
C HIS A 226 -9.37 -4.30 -10.70
N LEU A 227 -10.24 -3.35 -10.41
CA LEU A 227 -11.54 -3.14 -11.04
C LEU A 227 -11.65 -1.68 -11.48
N ASP A 228 -12.05 -1.41 -12.73
CA ASP A 228 -12.35 -0.04 -13.18
C ASP A 228 -13.51 0.04 -14.17
N LEU A 229 -14.01 1.25 -14.37
CA LEU A 229 -15.04 1.59 -15.35
C LEU A 229 -14.47 2.48 -16.47
N LEU A 230 -13.25 2.23 -16.93
CA LEU A 230 -12.68 2.97 -18.06
C LEU A 230 -13.55 2.83 -19.31
N GLU A 231 -14.05 3.94 -19.80
CA GLU A 231 -14.77 3.97 -21.07
C GLU A 231 -13.78 3.87 -22.24
N ARG A 232 -14.08 2.96 -23.18
CA ARG A 232 -13.32 2.75 -24.41
C ARG A 232 -14.23 2.90 -25.63
N SER A 233 -13.69 3.45 -26.72
CA SER A 233 -14.45 3.83 -27.92
C SER A 233 -15.30 2.69 -28.52
N ASN A 234 -14.91 1.45 -28.33
CA ASN A 234 -15.63 0.29 -28.89
C ASN A 234 -16.28 -0.58 -27.81
N HIS A 235 -16.54 -0.03 -26.62
CA HIS A 235 -17.02 -0.78 -25.44
C HIS A 235 -16.18 -2.01 -25.13
N TYR A 236 -14.92 -2.00 -25.55
CA TYR A 236 -13.95 -3.08 -25.32
C TYR A 236 -13.68 -3.22 -23.84
N ARG A 237 -13.79 -4.44 -23.32
CA ARG A 237 -13.50 -4.80 -21.94
C ARG A 237 -12.22 -5.60 -21.85
N ILE A 238 -11.47 -5.43 -20.77
CA ILE A 238 -10.28 -6.20 -20.44
C ILE A 238 -10.61 -7.06 -19.23
N CYS A 239 -10.44 -8.36 -19.36
CA CYS A 239 -10.58 -9.30 -18.27
C CYS A 239 -9.34 -10.23 -18.28
N GLN A 240 -8.31 -9.81 -17.57
CA GLN A 240 -7.02 -10.51 -17.44
C GLN A 240 -6.82 -10.90 -15.98
N TRP A 241 -7.29 -12.07 -15.64
CA TRP A 241 -7.18 -12.63 -14.31
C TRP A 241 -7.16 -14.15 -14.44
N ASP A 242 -5.95 -14.70 -14.35
CA ASP A 242 -5.74 -16.14 -14.43
C ASP A 242 -6.15 -16.81 -13.12
N VAL A 243 -7.10 -17.73 -13.20
CA VAL A 243 -7.56 -18.52 -12.05
C VAL A 243 -6.93 -19.92 -12.15
N LEU A 244 -5.67 -20.01 -11.73
CA LEU A 244 -4.92 -21.27 -11.74
C LEU A 244 -4.99 -21.93 -10.34
N ASP A 245 -5.04 -23.25 -10.27
CA ASP A 245 -4.82 -23.98 -9.02
C ASP A 245 -3.32 -24.10 -8.69
N LEU A 246 -2.99 -24.70 -7.55
CA LEU A 246 -1.60 -24.82 -7.10
C LEU A 246 -0.74 -25.63 -8.08
N THR A 247 -1.31 -26.65 -8.73
CA THR A 247 -0.59 -27.51 -9.67
C THR A 247 -0.33 -26.79 -10.98
N GLU A 248 -1.32 -26.09 -11.50
CA GLU A 248 -1.21 -25.24 -12.69
C GLU A 248 -0.22 -24.07 -12.46
N THR A 249 -0.27 -23.45 -11.29
CA THR A 249 0.66 -22.37 -10.89
C THR A 249 2.11 -22.89 -10.86
N ALA A 250 2.33 -24.05 -10.24
CA ALA A 250 3.66 -24.68 -10.20
C ALA A 250 4.15 -25.05 -11.61
N ALA A 251 3.29 -25.60 -12.46
CA ALA A 251 3.62 -25.93 -13.85
C ALA A 251 3.98 -24.68 -14.67
N LEU A 252 3.23 -23.57 -14.51
CA LEU A 252 3.53 -22.31 -15.17
C LEU A 252 4.87 -21.72 -14.71
N ALA A 253 5.15 -21.77 -13.40
CA ALA A 253 6.42 -21.31 -12.85
C ALA A 253 7.60 -22.12 -13.39
N ALA A 254 7.48 -23.45 -13.44
CA ALA A 254 8.49 -24.33 -14.02
C ALA A 254 8.73 -24.02 -15.52
N LYS A 255 7.66 -23.79 -16.28
CA LYS A 255 7.76 -23.41 -17.70
C LYS A 255 8.46 -22.06 -17.89
N LYS A 256 8.13 -21.06 -17.06
CA LYS A 256 8.82 -19.75 -17.10
C LYS A 256 10.30 -19.87 -16.75
N ALA A 257 10.64 -20.68 -15.74
CA ALA A 257 12.04 -20.94 -15.36
C ALA A 257 12.83 -21.63 -16.49
N ALA A 258 12.23 -22.65 -17.12
CA ALA A 258 12.86 -23.34 -18.26
C ALA A 258 13.06 -22.38 -19.45
N ALA A 259 12.10 -21.51 -19.76
CA ALA A 259 12.24 -20.51 -20.81
C ALA A 259 13.34 -19.49 -20.51
N ALA A 260 13.45 -19.05 -19.26
CA ALA A 260 14.51 -18.12 -18.81
C ALA A 260 15.92 -18.75 -18.94
N THR A 261 16.05 -20.06 -18.64
CA THR A 261 17.32 -20.77 -18.83
C THR A 261 17.66 -20.99 -20.32
N ALA A 262 16.65 -21.21 -21.16
CA ALA A 262 16.84 -21.39 -22.60
C ALA A 262 17.19 -20.08 -23.33
N SER A 263 16.71 -18.94 -22.82
CA SER A 263 16.97 -17.61 -23.39
C SER A 263 18.27 -16.96 -22.90
N ASN A 264 18.97 -17.59 -21.93
CA ASN A 264 20.29 -17.13 -21.53
C ASN A 264 21.30 -17.71 -22.53
N PRO A 265 21.82 -16.94 -23.52
CA PRO A 265 22.84 -17.45 -24.43
C PRO A 265 23.99 -17.92 -23.55
N ALA A 266 24.41 -19.16 -23.75
CA ALA A 266 25.54 -19.77 -23.06
C ALA A 266 26.60 -18.70 -22.78
N VAL A 267 27.01 -18.62 -21.52
CA VAL A 267 28.17 -17.83 -21.11
C VAL A 267 29.25 -18.16 -22.12
N VAL A 268 29.46 -17.26 -23.08
CA VAL A 268 30.60 -17.33 -23.99
C VAL A 268 31.80 -17.44 -23.06
N LYS A 269 32.45 -18.60 -23.02
CA LYS A 269 33.72 -18.75 -22.32
C LYS A 269 34.58 -17.62 -22.82
N VAL A 270 34.81 -16.63 -21.99
CA VAL A 270 35.79 -15.58 -22.22
C VAL A 270 37.16 -16.22 -21.98
N SER A 271 37.46 -17.24 -22.82
CA SER A 271 38.79 -17.77 -22.97
C SER A 271 39.34 -17.08 -24.21
N GLU A 272 40.36 -16.27 -23.97
CA GLU A 272 41.18 -15.63 -24.98
C GLU A 272 40.68 -14.30 -25.58
N ILE A 273 40.56 -13.29 -24.74
CA ILE A 273 40.89 -11.94 -25.20
C ILE A 273 42.41 -11.83 -25.10
N PRO A 274 43.16 -11.77 -26.23
CA PRO A 274 44.61 -11.60 -26.18
C PRO A 274 44.88 -10.27 -25.46
N LEU A 275 45.63 -10.32 -24.37
CA LEU A 275 46.08 -9.11 -23.70
C LEU A 275 46.83 -8.23 -24.69
N PRO A 276 46.61 -6.90 -24.70
CA PRO A 276 47.38 -5.99 -25.54
C PRO A 276 48.87 -6.19 -25.26
N ARG A 277 49.67 -6.37 -26.32
CA ARG A 277 51.12 -6.46 -26.20
C ARG A 277 51.66 -5.22 -25.45
N PRO A 278 52.56 -5.39 -24.45
CA PRO A 278 53.16 -4.25 -23.78
C PRO A 278 53.86 -3.35 -24.81
N ARG A 279 53.62 -2.07 -24.75
CA ARG A 279 54.29 -1.07 -25.58
C ARG A 279 55.81 -1.19 -25.40
N PRO A 280 56.61 -1.11 -26.48
CA PRO A 280 58.07 -1.03 -26.34
C PRO A 280 58.44 0.20 -25.52
N VAL A 281 59.18 0.00 -24.49
CA VAL A 281 59.76 1.12 -23.70
C VAL A 281 60.82 1.75 -24.55
N LEU A 282 60.59 2.96 -25.08
CA LEU A 282 61.60 3.78 -25.68
C LEU A 282 62.53 4.32 -24.58
N LEU A 283 63.79 3.93 -24.68
CA LEU A 283 64.89 4.28 -23.72
C LEU A 283 65.27 5.76 -23.70
N SER A 284 64.34 6.71 -24.03
CA SER A 284 64.60 8.14 -24.12
C SER A 284 64.05 9.03 -23.01
N ASP A 285 63.31 8.44 -22.02
CA ASP A 285 62.77 9.28 -20.94
C ASP A 285 63.65 9.18 -19.70
N ARG A 286 64.76 9.94 -19.71
CA ARG A 286 65.46 10.31 -18.48
C ARG A 286 64.55 11.20 -17.64
N PRO A 287 64.27 10.93 -16.37
CA PRO A 287 63.50 11.82 -15.52
C PRO A 287 64.33 13.07 -15.25
N ARG A 288 63.83 14.23 -15.66
CA ARG A 288 64.33 15.53 -15.18
C ARG A 288 63.91 15.69 -13.74
N ASN A 289 64.89 15.70 -12.89
CA ASN A 289 64.83 16.01 -11.47
C ASN A 289 64.20 17.39 -11.25
N ARG A 290 62.94 17.46 -10.86
CA ARG A 290 62.28 18.71 -10.45
C ARG A 290 61.97 18.57 -8.95
N SER A 291 62.80 19.16 -8.14
CA SER A 291 62.60 19.35 -6.71
C SER A 291 61.31 20.17 -6.50
N VAL A 292 60.28 19.57 -5.93
CA VAL A 292 59.12 20.29 -5.43
C VAL A 292 59.18 20.29 -3.91
N ARG A 293 59.20 21.51 -3.40
CA ARG A 293 59.21 21.83 -1.96
C ARG A 293 57.94 21.28 -1.30
N LEU A 294 58.11 20.66 -0.14
CA LEU A 294 57.06 20.36 0.80
C LEU A 294 56.38 21.66 1.27
N GLY A 295 55.09 21.76 1.00
CA GLY A 295 54.15 22.71 1.62
C GLY A 295 53.24 21.95 2.58
N GLU A 296 53.39 22.34 3.81
CA GLU A 296 52.69 21.92 5.01
C GLU A 296 51.23 22.38 5.03
N ALA A 297 50.41 21.61 5.76
CA ALA A 297 49.08 21.90 6.30
C ALA A 297 47.94 21.20 5.52
N ALA A 298 47.12 20.44 6.17
CA ALA A 298 46.33 20.58 7.36
C ALA A 298 45.66 19.23 7.73
N ARG A 299 45.73 18.92 8.95
CA ARG A 299 45.01 17.84 9.64
C ARG A 299 43.54 18.20 9.74
N HIS A 300 42.66 17.27 9.46
CA HIS A 300 41.41 17.10 10.22
C HIS A 300 41.03 15.62 10.29
N PRO A 301 40.81 15.12 11.50
CA PRO A 301 40.35 13.76 11.74
C PRO A 301 38.85 13.70 11.96
N LEU A 302 38.31 12.47 12.12
CA LEU A 302 37.02 12.07 12.64
C LEU A 302 35.96 11.72 11.57
N PHE A 303 35.80 10.44 11.33
CA PHE A 303 34.64 9.67 11.75
C PHE A 303 34.90 8.19 11.43
N SER A 304 35.45 7.50 12.40
CA SER A 304 35.31 6.06 12.54
C SER A 304 34.46 5.85 13.78
N LEU A 305 33.39 5.08 13.65
CA LEU A 305 32.70 4.29 14.66
C LEU A 305 31.22 4.10 14.26
N PHE A 306 30.94 2.94 13.76
CA PHE A 306 29.84 2.08 14.20
C PHE A 306 29.78 0.86 13.27
N ALA A 307 30.40 -0.20 13.70
CA ALA A 307 30.11 -1.55 13.19
C ALA A 307 29.40 -2.34 14.31
N PRO A 308 28.46 -3.22 13.97
CA PRO A 308 27.54 -3.80 14.94
C PRO A 308 28.01 -5.14 15.47
N LEU A 309 27.73 -5.33 16.74
CA LEU A 309 27.60 -6.64 17.39
C LEU A 309 26.13 -7.07 17.32
N LEU A 310 25.85 -8.19 16.69
CA LEU A 310 24.76 -9.07 17.05
C LEU A 310 25.06 -10.48 16.51
N LYS A 311 25.69 -11.28 17.38
CA LYS A 311 25.67 -12.74 17.33
C LYS A 311 24.85 -13.24 18.51
N GLY A 312 23.89 -14.10 18.20
CA GLY A 312 23.46 -15.22 19.04
C GLY A 312 22.34 -14.93 20.02
N ILE A 313 21.27 -15.69 19.86
CA ILE A 313 20.70 -16.60 20.88
C ILE A 313 19.51 -17.32 20.19
N HIS A 314 19.64 -18.61 20.22
CA HIS A 314 18.68 -19.73 20.09
C HIS A 314 17.28 -19.50 19.54
#